data_d7497b95b1046e437cc55c6d4ebbeb99
#
_entry.id   d7497b95b1046e437cc55c6d4ebbeb99
#
_cell.length_a   1.000
_cell.length_b   1.000
_cell.length_c   1.000
_cell.angle_alpha   90.00
_cell.angle_beta   90.00
_cell.angle_gamma   90.00
#
_symmetry.space_group_name_H-M   'P 1'
#
loop_
_entity.id
_entity.type
_entity.pdbx_description
1 polymer ?
#
loop_
_entity_poly.entity_id
_entity_poly.type
_entity_poly.pdbx_seq_one_letter_code
_entity_poly.pdbx_strand_id
1 'polypeptide(L)'
;YDFSKTRRGKPTLHASHGLAHGIIGGDYLFVLGFGLGGKYEAKIVEKMAETCANIASGELLQHEHIGNLATTPENYYSIIDGKTAGPFATACACAAIVAGASDEVVNSLEEFGWEVGRAFQLVDDLLDLTGDENMKDND
;
A
#
# COMPACT_ATOMS: atom_id res chain seq x y z
N TYR A 1 -8.35 -5.29 4.77
CA TYR A 1 -9.58 -5.86 4.17
C TYR A 1 -10.82 -5.13 4.73
N ASP A 2 -11.42 -4.29 3.92
CA ASP A 2 -12.50 -3.37 4.28
C ASP A 2 -13.92 -3.86 3.91
N PHE A 3 -14.04 -5.09 3.39
CA PHE A 3 -15.29 -5.70 2.91
C PHE A 3 -15.99 -4.92 1.79
N SER A 4 -15.30 -3.98 1.12
CA SER A 4 -15.86 -3.20 0.04
C SER A 4 -16.42 -4.08 -1.07
N LYS A 5 -17.65 -3.83 -1.47
CA LYS A 5 -18.34 -4.62 -2.50
C LYS A 5 -18.01 -4.15 -3.91
N THR A 6 -17.58 -2.89 -4.04
CA THR A 6 -17.26 -2.26 -5.31
C THR A 6 -15.87 -1.61 -5.26
N ARG A 7 -15.22 -1.51 -6.40
CA ARG A 7 -13.99 -0.77 -6.62
C ARG A 7 -14.02 -0.16 -8.01
N ARG A 8 -13.88 1.16 -8.11
CA ARG A 8 -13.95 1.90 -9.39
C ARG A 8 -15.22 1.58 -10.17
N GLY A 9 -16.37 1.59 -9.50
CA GLY A 9 -17.68 1.29 -10.07
C GLY A 9 -17.90 -0.17 -10.51
N LYS A 10 -17.00 -1.09 -10.18
CA LYS A 10 -17.10 -2.52 -10.53
C LYS A 10 -17.17 -3.39 -9.27
N PRO A 11 -17.89 -4.51 -9.31
CA PRO A 11 -17.89 -5.45 -8.20
C PRO A 11 -16.49 -5.97 -7.89
N THR A 12 -16.12 -6.07 -6.61
CA THR A 12 -14.89 -6.73 -6.18
C THR A 12 -14.97 -8.24 -6.42
N LEU A 13 -13.81 -8.91 -6.48
CA LEU A 13 -13.74 -10.33 -6.75
C LEU A 13 -14.51 -11.16 -5.70
N HIS A 14 -14.39 -10.78 -4.42
CA HIS A 14 -15.13 -11.47 -3.35
C HIS A 14 -16.64 -11.19 -3.40
N ALA A 15 -17.06 -10.02 -3.88
CA ALA A 15 -18.47 -9.70 -4.03
C ALA A 15 -19.13 -10.49 -5.18
N SER A 16 -18.39 -10.73 -6.27
CA SER A 16 -18.90 -11.42 -7.46
C SER A 16 -18.73 -12.94 -7.42
N HIS A 17 -17.66 -13.45 -6.79
CA HIS A 17 -17.28 -14.87 -6.83
C HIS A 17 -17.08 -15.49 -5.44
N GLY A 18 -17.29 -14.74 -4.38
CA GLY A 18 -17.15 -15.21 -3.00
C GLY A 18 -15.75 -15.03 -2.42
N LEU A 19 -15.67 -15.12 -1.09
CA LEU A 19 -14.48 -14.82 -0.29
C LEU A 19 -13.25 -15.65 -0.70
N ALA A 20 -13.43 -16.94 -0.95
CA ALA A 20 -12.33 -17.83 -1.35
C ALA A 20 -11.64 -17.35 -2.64
N HIS A 21 -12.40 -16.92 -3.63
CA HIS A 21 -11.85 -16.38 -4.87
C HIS A 21 -11.12 -15.05 -4.64
N GLY A 22 -11.61 -14.20 -3.73
CA GLY A 22 -10.93 -12.97 -3.35
C GLY A 22 -9.56 -13.22 -2.73
N ILE A 23 -9.50 -14.16 -1.77
CA ILE A 23 -8.25 -14.51 -1.08
C ILE A 23 -7.26 -15.18 -2.05
N ILE A 24 -7.66 -16.25 -2.72
CA ILE A 24 -6.78 -17.00 -3.63
C ILE A 24 -6.34 -16.12 -4.81
N GLY A 25 -7.24 -15.31 -5.37
CA GLY A 25 -6.90 -14.37 -6.44
C GLY A 25 -5.89 -13.32 -6.02
N GLY A 26 -6.01 -12.81 -4.79
CA GLY A 26 -5.02 -11.89 -4.20
C GLY A 26 -3.65 -12.55 -4.02
N ASP A 27 -3.61 -13.75 -3.45
CA ASP A 27 -2.38 -14.53 -3.27
C ASP A 27 -1.70 -14.81 -4.62
N TYR A 28 -2.48 -15.17 -5.62
CA TYR A 28 -1.97 -15.42 -6.96
C TYR A 28 -1.31 -14.18 -7.57
N LEU A 29 -1.96 -13.01 -7.49
CA LEU A 29 -1.41 -11.75 -7.99
C LEU A 29 -0.15 -11.34 -7.22
N PHE A 30 -0.14 -11.58 -5.91
CA PHE A 30 1.02 -11.32 -5.06
C PHE A 30 2.24 -12.16 -5.49
N VAL A 31 2.04 -13.46 -5.70
CA VAL A 31 3.11 -14.37 -6.17
C VAL A 31 3.62 -13.96 -7.55
N LEU A 32 2.73 -13.57 -8.47
CA LEU A 32 3.14 -13.05 -9.78
C LEU A 32 3.99 -11.78 -9.66
N GLY A 33 3.60 -10.86 -8.78
CA GLY A 33 4.38 -9.64 -8.50
C GLY A 33 5.78 -9.94 -8.01
N PHE A 34 5.93 -10.85 -7.04
CA PHE A 34 7.23 -11.30 -6.56
C PHE A 34 8.05 -11.99 -7.65
N GLY A 35 7.41 -12.81 -8.50
CA GLY A 35 8.07 -13.45 -9.63
C GLY A 35 8.64 -12.45 -10.64
N LEU A 36 8.01 -11.29 -10.80
CA LEU A 36 8.55 -10.18 -11.59
C LEU A 36 9.79 -9.57 -10.94
N GLY A 37 9.72 -9.31 -9.63
CA GLY A 37 10.86 -8.78 -8.85
C GLY A 37 12.08 -9.68 -8.91
N GLY A 38 11.89 -11.01 -8.91
CA GLY A 38 12.96 -12.01 -9.00
C GLY A 38 13.74 -12.01 -10.32
N LYS A 39 13.32 -11.23 -11.32
CA LYS A 39 14.07 -11.01 -12.57
C LYS A 39 15.18 -9.96 -12.44
N TYR A 40 15.23 -9.27 -11.33
CA TYR A 40 16.16 -8.20 -11.03
C TYR A 40 17.15 -8.61 -9.94
N GLU A 41 17.96 -7.68 -9.47
CA GLU A 41 18.92 -7.90 -8.39
C GLU A 41 18.25 -8.33 -7.07
N ALA A 42 18.97 -9.08 -6.24
CA ALA A 42 18.50 -9.50 -4.92
C ALA A 42 18.02 -8.31 -4.06
N LYS A 43 18.70 -7.16 -4.14
CA LYS A 43 18.33 -5.92 -3.45
C LYS A 43 16.87 -5.47 -3.74
N ILE A 44 16.37 -5.68 -4.97
CA ILE A 44 14.97 -5.39 -5.32
C ILE A 44 14.02 -6.32 -4.59
N VAL A 45 14.31 -7.62 -4.59
CA VAL A 45 13.50 -8.63 -3.91
C VAL A 45 13.48 -8.40 -2.39
N GLU A 46 14.63 -8.05 -1.81
CA GLU A 46 14.74 -7.72 -0.38
C GLU A 46 13.86 -6.51 -0.02
N LYS A 47 13.95 -5.40 -0.78
CA LYS A 47 13.09 -4.23 -0.58
C LYS A 47 11.61 -4.57 -0.73
N MET A 48 11.24 -5.35 -1.71
CA MET A 48 9.85 -5.81 -1.90
C MET A 48 9.37 -6.65 -0.70
N ALA A 49 10.18 -7.58 -0.22
CA ALA A 49 9.85 -8.44 0.92
C ALA A 49 9.66 -7.63 2.21
N GLU A 50 10.57 -6.71 2.49
CA GLU A 50 10.47 -5.80 3.64
C GLU A 50 9.19 -4.95 3.57
N THR A 51 8.92 -4.38 2.40
CA THR A 51 7.71 -3.59 2.18
C THR A 51 6.45 -4.40 2.40
N CYS A 52 6.39 -5.63 1.90
CA CYS A 52 5.22 -6.49 2.10
C CYS A 52 5.04 -6.88 3.58
N ALA A 53 6.12 -7.11 4.31
CA ALA A 53 6.06 -7.35 5.75
C ALA A 53 5.53 -6.11 6.51
N ASN A 54 5.98 -4.92 6.12
CA ASN A 54 5.52 -3.66 6.70
C ASN A 54 4.05 -3.36 6.38
N ILE A 55 3.58 -3.68 5.17
CA ILE A 55 2.15 -3.60 4.83
C ILE A 55 1.33 -4.49 5.76
N ALA A 56 1.72 -5.74 5.94
CA ALA A 56 1.02 -6.67 6.80
C ALA A 56 0.98 -6.19 8.27
N SER A 57 2.11 -5.69 8.77
CA SER A 57 2.20 -5.12 10.13
C SER A 57 1.33 -3.88 10.28
N GLY A 58 1.33 -2.98 9.29
CA GLY A 58 0.48 -1.78 9.27
C GLY A 58 -1.02 -2.12 9.26
N GLU A 59 -1.42 -3.12 8.48
CA GLU A 59 -2.81 -3.62 8.48
C GLU A 59 -3.23 -4.20 9.84
N LEU A 60 -2.36 -4.99 10.48
CA LEU A 60 -2.63 -5.53 11.82
C LEU A 60 -2.76 -4.41 12.85
N LEU A 61 -1.83 -3.46 12.83
CA LEU A 61 -1.85 -2.31 13.74
C LEU A 61 -3.11 -1.46 13.54
N GLN A 62 -3.50 -1.20 12.29
CA GLN A 62 -4.76 -0.51 11.99
C GLN A 62 -5.95 -1.26 12.57
N HIS A 63 -5.99 -2.58 12.44
CA HIS A 63 -7.08 -3.41 12.94
C HIS A 63 -7.20 -3.32 14.48
N GLU A 64 -6.09 -3.27 15.20
CA GLU A 64 -6.04 -3.10 16.65
C GLU A 64 -6.56 -1.72 17.09
N HIS A 65 -6.42 -0.70 16.23
CA HIS A 65 -6.83 0.68 16.52
C HIS A 65 -8.26 1.03 16.04
N ILE A 66 -8.98 0.12 15.37
CA ILE A 66 -10.35 0.37 14.94
C ILE A 66 -11.24 0.70 16.15
N GLY A 67 -11.89 1.88 16.10
CA GLY A 67 -12.76 2.36 17.18
C GLY A 67 -12.04 2.89 18.41
N ASN A 68 -10.73 2.94 18.40
CA ASN A 68 -9.93 3.48 19.52
C ASN A 68 -9.74 5.00 19.33
N LEU A 69 -10.54 5.79 20.06
CA LEU A 69 -10.44 7.25 20.08
C LEU A 69 -9.16 7.80 20.73
N ALA A 70 -8.35 6.95 21.38
CA ALA A 70 -7.07 7.31 21.97
C ALA A 70 -5.88 7.06 21.02
N THR A 71 -6.12 6.75 19.74
CA THR A 71 -5.06 6.62 18.74
C THR A 71 -4.30 7.94 18.61
N THR A 72 -2.98 7.88 18.84
CA THR A 72 -2.13 9.05 18.78
C THR A 72 -1.71 9.36 17.32
N PRO A 73 -1.28 10.60 17.01
CA PRO A 73 -0.70 10.92 15.70
C PRO A 73 0.47 9.98 15.33
N GLU A 74 1.31 9.60 16.29
CA GLU A 74 2.44 8.69 16.06
C GLU A 74 1.96 7.31 15.62
N ASN A 75 0.91 6.76 16.27
CA ASN A 75 0.30 5.49 15.87
C ASN A 75 -0.32 5.59 14.49
N TYR A 76 -1.00 6.70 14.18
CA TYR A 76 -1.56 6.95 12.88
C TYR A 76 -0.46 6.96 11.79
N TYR A 77 0.62 7.72 12.00
CA TYR A 77 1.73 7.74 11.04
C TYR A 77 2.39 6.36 10.90
N SER A 78 2.54 5.59 11.96
CA SER A 78 3.08 4.23 11.89
C SER A 78 2.21 3.32 11.01
N ILE A 79 0.89 3.46 11.07
CA ILE A 79 -0.06 2.72 10.24
C ILE A 79 0.10 3.11 8.78
N ILE A 80 0.02 4.40 8.45
CA ILE A 80 0.07 4.86 7.05
C ILE A 80 1.45 4.67 6.43
N ASP A 81 2.51 4.76 7.21
CA ASP A 81 3.89 4.50 6.76
C ASP A 81 4.04 3.04 6.32
N GLY A 82 3.60 2.09 7.13
CA GLY A 82 3.66 0.67 6.76
C GLY A 82 2.74 0.33 5.57
N LYS A 83 1.49 0.79 5.64
CA LYS A 83 0.45 0.39 4.69
C LYS A 83 0.56 1.07 3.33
N THR A 84 0.88 2.36 3.30
CA THR A 84 0.78 3.20 2.09
C THR A 84 2.10 3.86 1.69
N ALA A 85 2.73 4.63 2.58
CA ALA A 85 3.92 5.40 2.22
C ALA A 85 5.11 4.50 1.86
N GLY A 86 5.32 3.40 2.58
CA GLY A 86 6.36 2.41 2.28
C GLY A 86 6.30 1.84 0.86
N PRO A 87 5.14 1.37 0.37
CA PRO A 87 4.97 0.96 -1.02
C PRO A 87 5.34 2.03 -2.06
N PHE A 88 4.97 3.30 -1.84
CA PHE A 88 5.37 4.41 -2.72
C PHE A 88 6.89 4.61 -2.71
N ALA A 89 7.50 4.64 -1.53
CA ALA A 89 8.93 4.78 -1.36
C ALA A 89 9.70 3.64 -2.05
N THR A 90 9.29 2.41 -1.83
CA THR A 90 9.90 1.22 -2.44
C THR A 90 9.75 1.22 -3.96
N ALA A 91 8.61 1.62 -4.49
CA ALA A 91 8.42 1.73 -5.93
C ALA A 91 9.39 2.74 -6.55
N CYS A 92 9.55 3.92 -5.94
CA CYS A 92 10.50 4.95 -6.39
C CYS A 92 11.94 4.47 -6.30
N ALA A 93 12.34 3.86 -5.17
CA ALA A 93 13.68 3.33 -4.98
C ALA A 93 14.01 2.20 -5.96
N CYS A 94 13.12 1.23 -6.12
CA CYS A 94 13.32 0.12 -7.05
C CYS A 94 13.43 0.59 -8.51
N ALA A 95 12.60 1.56 -8.91
CA ALA A 95 12.68 2.15 -10.24
C ALA A 95 14.04 2.82 -10.48
N ALA A 96 14.54 3.57 -9.51
CA ALA A 96 15.85 4.21 -9.58
C ALA A 96 17.00 3.18 -9.66
N ILE A 97 16.94 2.12 -8.85
CA ILE A 97 17.92 1.03 -8.89
C ILE A 97 17.94 0.36 -10.27
N VAL A 98 16.77 0.00 -10.80
CA VAL A 98 16.67 -0.61 -12.15
C VAL A 98 17.18 0.30 -13.25
N ALA A 99 17.02 1.62 -13.10
CA ALA A 99 17.56 2.62 -14.02
C ALA A 99 19.07 2.83 -13.88
N GLY A 100 19.74 2.19 -12.91
CA GLY A 100 21.18 2.35 -12.68
C GLY A 100 21.58 3.67 -12.04
N ALA A 101 20.66 4.29 -11.28
CA ALA A 101 20.93 5.54 -10.59
C ALA A 101 21.96 5.37 -9.45
N SER A 102 22.63 6.47 -9.08
CA SER A 102 23.52 6.48 -7.91
C SER A 102 22.71 6.28 -6.61
N ASP A 103 23.36 5.82 -5.55
CA ASP A 103 22.74 5.63 -4.23
C ASP A 103 22.12 6.93 -3.71
N GLU A 104 22.72 8.09 -3.97
CA GLU A 104 22.17 9.39 -3.61
C GLU A 104 20.82 9.65 -4.28
N VAL A 105 20.70 9.36 -5.58
CA VAL A 105 19.45 9.52 -6.33
C VAL A 105 18.41 8.49 -5.86
N VAL A 106 18.80 7.25 -5.60
CA VAL A 106 17.93 6.21 -5.04
C VAL A 106 17.33 6.68 -3.72
N ASN A 107 18.17 7.17 -2.80
CA ASN A 107 17.71 7.64 -1.49
C ASN A 107 16.77 8.87 -1.61
N SER A 108 17.10 9.82 -2.48
CA SER A 108 16.25 11.01 -2.70
C SER A 108 14.89 10.64 -3.28
N LEU A 109 14.82 9.67 -4.21
CA LEU A 109 13.57 9.19 -4.77
C LEU A 109 12.77 8.34 -3.78
N GLU A 110 13.44 7.57 -2.92
CA GLU A 110 12.80 6.85 -1.83
C GLU A 110 12.13 7.83 -0.85
N GLU A 111 12.83 8.89 -0.44
CA GLU A 111 12.28 9.95 0.42
C GLU A 111 11.09 10.66 -0.24
N PHE A 112 11.22 11.01 -1.51
CA PHE A 112 10.11 11.56 -2.30
C PHE A 112 8.89 10.63 -2.27
N GLY A 113 9.10 9.33 -2.46
CA GLY A 113 8.02 8.34 -2.39
C GLY A 113 7.35 8.28 -1.02
N TRP A 114 8.11 8.39 0.07
CA TRP A 114 7.59 8.48 1.43
C TRP A 114 6.64 9.68 1.59
N GLU A 115 7.09 10.85 1.20
CA GLU A 115 6.30 12.09 1.37
C GLU A 115 5.03 12.09 0.50
N VAL A 116 5.14 11.61 -0.75
CA VAL A 116 3.97 11.47 -1.63
C VAL A 116 2.96 10.45 -1.07
N GLY A 117 3.44 9.32 -0.57
CA GLY A 117 2.57 8.28 -0.01
C GLY A 117 1.85 8.75 1.27
N ARG A 118 2.53 9.49 2.14
CA ARG A 118 1.91 10.12 3.32
C ARG A 118 0.85 11.14 2.93
N ALA A 119 1.19 12.04 2.00
CA ALA A 119 0.25 13.05 1.51
C ALA A 119 -0.99 12.40 0.86
N PHE A 120 -0.79 11.35 0.07
CA PHE A 120 -1.86 10.58 -0.55
C PHE A 120 -2.82 10.02 0.50
N GLN A 121 -2.31 9.32 1.52
CA GLN A 121 -3.17 8.71 2.54
C GLN A 121 -3.88 9.76 3.40
N LEU A 122 -3.21 10.85 3.77
CA LEU A 122 -3.84 11.95 4.50
C LEU A 122 -5.02 12.56 3.74
N VAL A 123 -4.87 12.74 2.43
CA VAL A 123 -5.96 13.25 1.57
C VAL A 123 -7.08 12.24 1.45
N ASP A 124 -6.76 10.95 1.28
CA ASP A 124 -7.75 9.87 1.20
C ASP A 124 -8.60 9.79 2.49
N ASP A 125 -7.95 9.81 3.65
CA ASP A 125 -8.63 9.79 4.95
C ASP A 125 -9.48 11.06 5.19
N LEU A 126 -9.02 12.23 4.73
CA LEU A 126 -9.81 13.47 4.80
C LEU A 126 -11.05 13.40 3.89
N LEU A 127 -10.92 12.83 2.70
CA LEU A 127 -12.04 12.63 1.79
C LEU A 127 -13.06 11.65 2.37
N ASP A 128 -12.61 10.67 3.14
CA ASP A 128 -13.48 9.74 3.86
C ASP A 128 -14.36 10.46 4.91
N LEU A 129 -13.84 11.50 5.53
CA LEU A 129 -14.56 12.28 6.52
C LEU A 129 -15.43 13.40 5.93
N THR A 130 -15.02 13.96 4.79
CA THR A 130 -15.63 15.18 4.22
C THR A 130 -16.25 14.98 2.84
N GLY A 131 -15.91 13.89 2.16
CA GLY A 131 -16.33 13.60 0.79
C GLY A 131 -17.78 13.09 0.70
N ASP A 132 -18.41 13.42 -0.41
CA ASP A 132 -19.68 12.82 -0.81
C ASP A 132 -19.41 11.39 -1.30
N GLU A 133 -20.25 10.41 -0.98
CA GLU A 133 -20.09 9.01 -1.40
C GLU A 133 -19.90 8.85 -2.92
N ASN A 134 -20.37 9.84 -3.69
CA ASN A 134 -20.21 9.89 -5.14
C ASN A 134 -18.78 10.25 -5.62
N MET A 135 -17.89 10.75 -4.77
CA MET A 135 -16.50 11.05 -5.13
C MET A 135 -15.58 9.83 -5.00
N LYS A 136 -15.92 8.87 -4.15
CA LYS A 136 -15.13 7.65 -3.92
C LYS A 136 -15.21 6.62 -5.06
N ASP A 137 -16.26 6.64 -5.86
CA ASP A 137 -16.48 5.69 -6.96
C ASP A 137 -15.75 6.10 -8.27
N ASN A 138 -15.09 7.24 -8.32
CA ASN A 138 -14.44 7.77 -9.53
C ASN A 138 -12.90 7.65 -9.54
N ASP A 139 -12.27 7.18 -8.47
CA ASP A 139 -10.84 6.88 -8.38
C ASP A 139 -10.60 5.36 -8.36
#